data_e640cde991638c254e5469b3dc9a68ed
#
_entry.id   e640cde991638c254e5469b3dc9a68ed
#
_cell.length_a   1.000
_cell.length_b   1.000
_cell.length_c   1.000
_cell.angle_alpha   90.00
_cell.angle_beta   90.00
_cell.angle_gamma   90.00
#
_symmetry.space_group_name_H-M   'P 1'
#
loop_
_entity.id
_entity.type
_entity.pdbx_description
1 polymer ?
#
loop_
_entity_poly.entity_id
_entity_poly.type
_entity_poly.pdbx_seq_one_letter_code
_entity_poly.pdbx_strand_id
1 'polypeptide(L)'
;MKKKKVTVVLSLGAAALLLIGGISVYAHQTSDSGESETVYKETTAEYGTLTVGITESGSVTIGSISQDMDEDISTSSNSGTSQTSGTQTTGTSTNNSSVVLEVEEVYVSVGQQVKAGDALLKLTDESIEKYRKKLKEAVTEASADYNSAALSSAKEKVSANYSYNLSVAEGSVAQEEYEATISELQDAVDEAQEAVDESQALLTYYQEMIDSGMDLSESLADEQENYDKLYNKLKAAKSAYTTKSVEAEKKYKEAMLSYENADSQYSADVTGVDVSVDTAQDTLTDAKEALSEFEAFVGDGTIYSDYDGTIMSVGYEAGDDLSTSTSIVTFADTDAVTMTVSVSEEEISEIAIGDEVMIELNAYEDQTFSGEVESIDTSVSSGSSTISYNVTVKIN
;
A
#
# COMPACT_ATOMS: atom_id res chain seq x y z
N MET A 1 26.38 -36.62 12.68
CA MET A 1 26.59 -35.37 13.40
C MET A 1 26.58 -35.70 14.91
N LYS A 2 27.72 -35.51 15.61
CA LYS A 2 27.78 -35.75 17.05
C LYS A 2 27.09 -34.57 17.75
N LYS A 3 26.00 -34.82 18.47
CA LYS A 3 25.34 -33.80 19.30
C LYS A 3 26.33 -33.37 20.40
N LYS A 4 26.79 -32.14 20.35
CA LYS A 4 27.58 -31.54 21.43
C LYS A 4 26.62 -31.23 22.59
N LYS A 5 26.90 -31.76 23.76
CA LYS A 5 26.16 -31.43 24.98
C LYS A 5 26.82 -30.20 25.60
N VAL A 6 26.01 -29.19 25.89
CA VAL A 6 26.41 -27.96 26.59
C VAL A 6 25.65 -27.98 27.92
N THR A 7 26.33 -27.71 29.00
CA THR A 7 25.75 -27.69 30.35
C THR A 7 25.61 -26.24 30.81
N VAL A 8 24.43 -25.84 31.18
CA VAL A 8 24.10 -24.50 31.70
C VAL A 8 23.79 -24.63 33.19
N VAL A 9 24.39 -23.78 34.00
CA VAL A 9 24.09 -23.68 35.42
C VAL A 9 23.43 -22.34 35.67
N LEU A 10 22.12 -22.34 35.97
CA LEU A 10 21.41 -21.17 36.41
C LEU A 10 21.59 -20.95 37.91
N SER A 11 22.17 -19.83 38.32
CA SER A 11 22.31 -19.48 39.73
C SER A 11 21.19 -18.54 40.17
N LEU A 12 20.25 -19.02 40.99
CA LEU A 12 19.37 -18.15 41.76
C LEU A 12 20.14 -17.59 42.97
N GLY A 13 20.30 -16.30 43.02
CA GLY A 13 20.81 -15.59 44.19
C GLY A 13 19.79 -15.59 45.32
N ALA A 14 19.77 -16.68 46.10
CA ALA A 14 19.11 -16.70 47.40
C ALA A 14 20.01 -17.40 48.41
N ALA A 15 20.55 -16.62 49.33
CA ALA A 15 21.23 -17.14 50.50
C ALA A 15 20.22 -17.90 51.39
N ALA A 16 20.26 -19.21 51.39
CA ALA A 16 19.59 -20.02 52.41
C ALA A 16 20.57 -20.97 53.03
N LEU A 17 20.85 -20.69 54.25
CA LEU A 17 21.56 -21.47 55.26
C LEU A 17 20.85 -22.80 55.56
N LEU A 18 21.70 -23.85 55.80
CA LEU A 18 21.43 -24.97 56.68
C LEU A 18 20.66 -26.14 56.06
N LEU A 19 21.02 -27.34 56.27
CA LEU A 19 21.59 -28.13 57.35
C LEU A 19 21.74 -29.61 56.99
N ILE A 20 22.87 -30.15 57.35
CA ILE A 20 22.99 -31.42 58.05
C ILE A 20 22.44 -32.69 57.42
N GLY A 21 23.37 -33.43 56.92
CA GLY A 21 23.71 -34.77 57.23
C GLY A 21 22.64 -35.81 57.47
N GLY A 22 22.34 -36.59 56.49
CA GLY A 22 21.77 -37.90 56.71
C GLY A 22 22.77 -38.99 56.37
N ILE A 23 23.54 -39.44 57.31
CA ILE A 23 24.33 -40.65 57.19
C ILE A 23 23.42 -41.86 57.19
N SER A 24 23.14 -42.43 56.04
CA SER A 24 22.53 -43.76 55.95
C SER A 24 23.63 -44.82 56.03
N VAL A 25 23.87 -45.31 57.22
CA VAL A 25 24.70 -46.55 57.43
C VAL A 25 23.83 -47.76 57.07
N TYR A 26 24.05 -48.33 55.91
CA TYR A 26 23.54 -49.69 55.60
C TYR A 26 24.44 -50.70 56.37
N ALA A 27 23.91 -51.17 57.51
CA ALA A 27 24.50 -52.33 58.22
C ALA A 27 24.07 -53.61 57.56
N HIS A 28 24.96 -54.26 56.87
CA HIS A 28 24.80 -55.68 56.49
C HIS A 28 25.12 -56.57 57.69
N GLN A 29 24.08 -57.18 58.26
CA GLN A 29 24.23 -58.02 59.38
C GLN A 29 24.65 -59.46 58.94
N THR A 30 25.91 -59.79 59.08
CA THR A 30 26.32 -61.20 59.12
C THR A 30 26.63 -61.49 60.55
N SER A 31 25.89 -62.46 61.09
CA SER A 31 26.17 -63.02 62.42
C SER A 31 27.51 -63.74 62.45
N ASP A 32 28.45 -63.18 63.14
CA ASP A 32 29.49 -63.97 63.76
C ASP A 32 30.02 -63.25 65.03
N SER A 33 30.17 -64.04 66.07
CA SER A 33 30.49 -63.61 67.41
C SER A 33 32.02 -63.27 67.51
N GLY A 34 32.29 -61.99 67.60
CA GLY A 34 33.62 -61.47 67.82
C GLY A 34 33.57 -60.00 68.22
N GLU A 35 34.26 -59.63 69.29
CA GLU A 35 34.36 -58.27 69.86
C GLU A 35 34.44 -57.18 68.76
N SER A 36 33.50 -56.25 68.72
CA SER A 36 33.50 -55.14 67.76
C SER A 36 34.37 -54.02 68.34
N GLU A 37 35.53 -53.83 67.79
CA GLU A 37 36.23 -52.54 67.84
C GLU A 37 35.48 -51.51 66.96
N THR A 38 34.94 -50.49 67.57
CA THR A 38 34.34 -49.36 66.85
C THR A 38 35.45 -48.52 66.26
N VAL A 39 35.69 -48.69 64.95
CA VAL A 39 36.57 -47.82 64.17
C VAL A 39 35.85 -46.52 63.85
N TYR A 40 36.24 -45.45 64.47
CA TYR A 40 35.80 -44.11 64.13
C TYR A 40 36.57 -43.60 62.89
N LYS A 41 35.91 -43.27 61.82
CA LYS A 41 36.49 -42.59 60.69
C LYS A 41 36.30 -41.11 60.92
N GLU A 42 37.31 -40.38 61.23
CA GLU A 42 37.29 -38.94 61.27
C GLU A 42 37.27 -38.44 59.84
N THR A 43 36.23 -37.64 59.51
CA THR A 43 36.11 -36.90 58.23
C THR A 43 36.10 -35.42 58.57
N THR A 44 37.07 -34.71 58.08
CA THR A 44 37.12 -33.23 58.17
C THR A 44 35.98 -32.66 57.36
N ALA A 45 35.12 -31.79 57.94
CA ALA A 45 34.13 -31.01 57.23
C ALA A 45 34.84 -29.82 56.54
N GLU A 46 34.80 -29.79 55.23
CA GLU A 46 35.27 -28.65 54.50
C GLU A 46 34.10 -27.66 54.32
N TYR A 47 34.37 -26.35 54.55
CA TYR A 47 33.43 -25.29 54.23
C TYR A 47 33.49 -25.04 52.73
N GLY A 48 32.39 -25.32 52.07
CA GLY A 48 32.20 -25.00 50.66
C GLY A 48 30.89 -24.25 50.47
N THR A 49 30.84 -23.44 49.44
CA THR A 49 29.60 -22.82 48.99
C THR A 49 28.86 -23.82 48.13
N LEU A 50 27.65 -24.23 48.51
CA LEU A 50 26.76 -25.02 47.70
C LEU A 50 25.89 -24.07 46.88
N THR A 51 26.13 -24.05 45.57
CA THR A 51 25.24 -23.34 44.67
C THR A 51 24.16 -24.30 44.24
N VAL A 52 22.90 -23.99 44.57
CA VAL A 52 21.73 -24.72 44.09
C VAL A 52 21.22 -23.97 42.88
N GLY A 53 21.12 -24.62 41.77
CA GLY A 53 20.65 -24.01 40.52
C GLY A 53 20.08 -25.08 39.57
N ILE A 54 19.34 -24.66 38.60
CA ILE A 54 18.83 -25.49 37.51
C ILE A 54 19.97 -25.68 36.52
N THR A 55 20.23 -26.93 36.14
CA THR A 55 21.29 -27.28 35.18
C THR A 55 20.65 -27.93 33.96
N GLU A 56 20.68 -27.25 32.85
CA GLU A 56 20.12 -27.72 31.59
C GLU A 56 21.17 -27.66 30.46
N SER A 57 20.89 -28.39 29.38
CA SER A 57 21.73 -28.37 28.19
C SER A 57 21.02 -27.77 27.01
N GLY A 58 21.72 -26.95 26.25
CA GLY A 58 21.16 -26.28 25.09
C GLY A 58 22.13 -26.19 23.92
N SER A 59 21.71 -25.52 22.88
CA SER A 59 22.51 -25.23 21.70
C SER A 59 22.76 -23.72 21.55
N VAL A 60 24.02 -23.38 21.30
CA VAL A 60 24.42 -22.01 21.00
C VAL A 60 24.10 -21.71 19.53
N THR A 61 23.48 -20.55 19.28
CA THR A 61 23.22 -20.00 17.97
C THR A 61 23.87 -18.64 17.88
N ILE A 62 24.59 -18.41 16.80
CA ILE A 62 25.17 -17.10 16.50
C ILE A 62 24.11 -16.38 15.62
N GLY A 63 23.82 -15.15 15.97
CA GLY A 63 22.99 -14.29 15.14
C GLY A 63 23.61 -14.10 13.76
N SER A 64 22.80 -13.63 12.83
CA SER A 64 23.24 -13.36 11.46
C SER A 64 22.71 -12.05 10.94
N ILE A 65 23.54 -11.33 10.23
CA ILE A 65 23.20 -10.12 9.48
C ILE A 65 23.31 -10.47 8.01
N SER A 66 22.25 -10.24 7.24
CA SER A 66 22.25 -10.44 5.79
C SER A 66 22.52 -9.14 5.07
N GLN A 67 23.32 -9.21 4.02
CA GLN A 67 23.43 -8.16 3.02
C GLN A 67 22.71 -8.65 1.76
N ASP A 68 21.61 -7.96 1.44
CA ASP A 68 20.70 -8.32 0.36
C ASP A 68 20.86 -7.32 -0.80
N MET A 69 20.35 -7.67 -1.97
CA MET A 69 20.10 -6.69 -3.00
C MET A 69 18.87 -5.87 -2.61
N ASP A 70 18.91 -4.54 -2.75
CA ASP A 70 17.78 -3.67 -2.44
C ASP A 70 16.55 -4.06 -3.27
N GLU A 71 15.39 -4.16 -2.63
CA GLU A 71 14.12 -4.52 -3.31
C GLU A 71 13.75 -3.49 -4.39
N ASP A 72 14.11 -2.23 -4.20
CA ASP A 72 13.79 -1.14 -5.14
C ASP A 72 14.53 -1.28 -6.48
N ILE A 73 15.64 -2.05 -6.50
CA ILE A 73 16.38 -2.37 -7.72
C ILE A 73 15.72 -3.52 -8.49
N SER A 74 14.78 -4.23 -7.88
CA SER A 74 14.07 -5.35 -8.50
C SER A 74 13.18 -4.87 -9.66
N THR A 75 13.45 -5.37 -10.86
CA THR A 75 12.60 -5.11 -12.06
C THR A 75 11.28 -5.87 -12.08
N SER A 76 10.89 -6.48 -10.96
CA SER A 76 9.56 -7.07 -10.83
C SER A 76 8.53 -5.96 -10.66
N SER A 77 8.26 -5.23 -11.74
CA SER A 77 7.10 -4.35 -11.81
C SER A 77 5.83 -5.18 -11.72
N ASN A 78 5.51 -5.59 -10.51
CA ASN A 78 4.16 -6.00 -10.16
C ASN A 78 3.35 -4.71 -9.96
N SER A 79 3.15 -3.98 -11.06
CA SER A 79 2.22 -2.86 -11.13
C SER A 79 0.86 -3.39 -10.70
N GLY A 80 0.49 -3.10 -9.46
CA GLY A 80 -0.83 -3.39 -8.93
C GLY A 80 -1.88 -2.84 -9.87
N THR A 81 -2.54 -3.73 -10.59
CA THR A 81 -3.65 -3.44 -11.48
C THR A 81 -4.80 -2.89 -10.65
N SER A 82 -4.91 -1.57 -10.56
CA SER A 82 -6.20 -0.94 -10.32
C SER A 82 -7.09 -1.25 -11.50
N GLN A 83 -8.01 -2.20 -11.31
CA GLN A 83 -9.07 -2.47 -12.27
C GLN A 83 -9.93 -1.23 -12.44
N THR A 84 -9.68 -0.47 -13.50
CA THR A 84 -10.69 0.42 -14.05
C THR A 84 -11.21 -0.23 -15.33
N SER A 85 -12.49 -0.54 -15.30
CA SER A 85 -13.27 -1.18 -16.35
C SER A 85 -13.18 -0.41 -17.67
N GLY A 86 -12.84 -1.11 -18.75
CA GLY A 86 -13.33 -0.82 -20.08
C GLY A 86 -12.37 -0.14 -21.05
N THR A 87 -11.60 -0.92 -21.78
CA THR A 87 -11.53 -0.93 -23.25
C THR A 87 -10.46 -1.93 -23.65
N GLN A 88 -10.85 -2.98 -24.38
CA GLN A 88 -9.95 -3.96 -24.99
C GLN A 88 -9.08 -3.24 -26.02
N THR A 89 -7.84 -3.01 -25.68
CA THR A 89 -6.79 -2.77 -26.67
C THR A 89 -5.97 -4.06 -26.77
N THR A 90 -5.91 -4.61 -27.96
CA THR A 90 -5.09 -5.77 -28.31
C THR A 90 -3.63 -5.47 -27.98
N GLY A 91 -3.22 -5.84 -26.76
CA GLY A 91 -1.85 -5.76 -26.32
C GLY A 91 -1.01 -6.81 -27.02
N THR A 92 -0.09 -6.37 -27.85
CA THR A 92 1.03 -7.16 -28.33
C THR A 92 1.77 -7.69 -27.10
N SER A 93 1.80 -9.01 -26.95
CA SER A 93 2.59 -9.70 -25.92
C SER A 93 4.07 -9.42 -26.22
N THR A 94 4.61 -8.38 -25.60
CA THR A 94 6.06 -8.20 -25.53
C THR A 94 6.57 -9.29 -24.59
N ASN A 95 7.45 -10.16 -25.12
CA ASN A 95 8.23 -11.09 -24.32
C ASN A 95 8.98 -10.27 -23.26
N ASN A 96 8.44 -10.26 -22.04
CA ASN A 96 9.08 -9.63 -20.90
C ASN A 96 10.21 -10.57 -20.45
N SER A 97 11.33 -10.57 -21.18
CA SER A 97 12.58 -11.14 -20.69
C SER A 97 12.98 -10.31 -19.50
N SER A 98 12.85 -10.85 -18.29
CA SER A 98 13.37 -10.22 -17.09
C SER A 98 14.87 -10.00 -17.31
N VAL A 99 15.29 -8.75 -17.38
CA VAL A 99 16.72 -8.43 -17.40
C VAL A 99 17.18 -8.57 -15.96
N VAL A 100 18.15 -9.43 -15.73
CA VAL A 100 18.74 -9.73 -14.42
C VAL A 100 20.20 -9.34 -14.42
N LEU A 101 20.75 -9.08 -13.25
CA LEU A 101 22.17 -8.84 -13.06
C LEU A 101 22.86 -10.20 -12.88
N GLU A 102 23.94 -10.47 -13.61
CA GLU A 102 24.68 -11.72 -13.60
C GLU A 102 25.99 -11.53 -12.87
N VAL A 103 26.34 -12.48 -11.99
CA VAL A 103 27.59 -12.51 -11.26
C VAL A 103 28.74 -12.96 -12.12
N GLU A 104 29.78 -12.13 -12.28
CA GLU A 104 31.01 -12.49 -13.00
C GLU A 104 31.95 -13.31 -12.14
N GLU A 105 32.21 -12.85 -10.90
CA GLU A 105 33.16 -13.47 -9.98
C GLU A 105 32.75 -13.21 -8.52
N VAL A 106 33.04 -14.16 -7.65
CA VAL A 106 32.83 -14.04 -6.20
C VAL A 106 34.20 -14.05 -5.53
N TYR A 107 34.49 -13.01 -4.73
CA TYR A 107 35.82 -12.79 -4.10
C TYR A 107 35.93 -13.34 -2.70
N VAL A 108 34.83 -13.78 -2.10
CA VAL A 108 34.77 -14.18 -0.70
C VAL A 108 34.34 -15.64 -0.53
N SER A 109 34.64 -16.21 0.62
CA SER A 109 34.28 -17.60 0.96
C SER A 109 33.77 -17.70 2.39
N VAL A 110 33.02 -18.78 2.66
CA VAL A 110 32.52 -19.10 4.00
C VAL A 110 33.69 -19.25 5.00
N GLY A 111 33.54 -18.57 6.14
CA GLY A 111 34.56 -18.53 7.19
C GLY A 111 35.60 -17.42 7.00
N GLN A 112 35.58 -16.67 5.94
CA GLN A 112 36.46 -15.52 5.71
C GLN A 112 36.03 -14.32 6.56
N GLN A 113 37.01 -13.63 7.16
CA GLN A 113 36.78 -12.31 7.77
C GLN A 113 36.89 -11.22 6.71
N VAL A 114 35.92 -10.34 6.70
CA VAL A 114 35.85 -9.16 5.82
C VAL A 114 35.54 -7.91 6.63
N LYS A 115 35.86 -6.76 6.05
CA LYS A 115 35.55 -5.44 6.59
C LYS A 115 34.62 -4.71 5.67
N ALA A 116 33.88 -3.75 6.20
CA ALA A 116 33.10 -2.81 5.38
C ALA A 116 34.01 -2.16 4.33
N GLY A 117 33.58 -2.23 3.06
CA GLY A 117 34.36 -1.80 1.90
C GLY A 117 35.22 -2.87 1.22
N ASP A 118 35.27 -4.10 1.74
CA ASP A 118 35.91 -5.21 1.03
C ASP A 118 35.02 -5.72 -0.10
N ALA A 119 35.61 -6.09 -1.25
CA ALA A 119 34.86 -6.59 -2.39
C ALA A 119 34.27 -7.98 -2.11
N LEU A 120 32.98 -8.15 -2.35
CA LEU A 120 32.24 -9.40 -2.17
C LEU A 120 32.09 -10.17 -3.47
N LEU A 121 31.57 -9.52 -4.50
CA LEU A 121 31.37 -10.09 -5.82
C LEU A 121 31.45 -9.01 -6.90
N LYS A 122 31.64 -9.42 -8.13
CA LYS A 122 31.62 -8.56 -9.32
C LYS A 122 30.51 -9.01 -10.27
N LEU A 123 29.82 -8.04 -10.84
CA LEU A 123 28.76 -8.23 -11.84
C LEU A 123 29.35 -8.16 -13.25
N THR A 124 28.72 -8.83 -14.21
CA THR A 124 29.12 -8.75 -15.61
C THR A 124 28.76 -7.37 -16.20
N ASP A 125 29.69 -6.74 -16.90
CA ASP A 125 29.45 -5.44 -17.56
C ASP A 125 28.28 -5.53 -18.55
N GLU A 126 28.06 -6.68 -19.20
CA GLU A 126 26.95 -6.90 -20.12
C GLU A 126 25.59 -6.86 -19.45
N SER A 127 25.45 -7.50 -18.28
CA SER A 127 24.19 -7.47 -17.52
C SER A 127 23.89 -6.08 -16.97
N ILE A 128 24.90 -5.37 -16.47
CA ILE A 128 24.81 -3.98 -16.02
C ILE A 128 24.30 -3.07 -17.13
N GLU A 129 24.92 -3.15 -18.33
CA GLU A 129 24.53 -2.30 -19.47
C GLU A 129 23.11 -2.62 -19.96
N LYS A 130 22.71 -3.90 -19.98
CA LYS A 130 21.35 -4.30 -20.32
C LYS A 130 20.33 -3.74 -19.34
N TYR A 131 20.63 -3.84 -18.04
CA TYR A 131 19.77 -3.35 -16.97
C TYR A 131 19.66 -1.82 -17.00
N ARG A 132 20.80 -1.13 -17.11
CA ARG A 132 20.87 0.32 -17.27
C ARG A 132 20.07 0.81 -18.48
N LYS A 133 20.17 0.11 -19.60
CA LYS A 133 19.40 0.43 -20.80
C LYS A 133 17.90 0.31 -20.55
N LYS A 134 17.44 -0.75 -19.89
CA LYS A 134 16.03 -0.95 -19.53
C LYS A 134 15.51 0.19 -18.66
N LEU A 135 16.26 0.59 -17.64
CA LEU A 135 15.86 1.71 -16.77
C LEU A 135 15.82 3.04 -17.52
N LYS A 136 16.79 3.30 -18.42
CA LYS A 136 16.76 4.49 -19.30
C LYS A 136 15.58 4.49 -20.27
N GLU A 137 15.19 3.33 -20.78
CA GLU A 137 14.00 3.18 -21.60
C GLU A 137 12.74 3.48 -20.79
N ALA A 138 12.63 2.99 -19.53
CA ALA A 138 11.53 3.29 -18.62
C ALA A 138 11.41 4.80 -18.30
N VAL A 139 12.53 5.47 -18.05
CA VAL A 139 12.56 6.95 -17.86
C VAL A 139 12.09 7.67 -19.14
N THR A 140 12.49 7.18 -20.31
CA THR A 140 12.09 7.79 -21.59
C THR A 140 10.60 7.62 -21.84
N GLU A 141 10.06 6.44 -21.57
CA GLU A 141 8.62 6.13 -21.69
C GLU A 141 7.80 6.98 -20.71
N ALA A 142 8.15 6.96 -19.43
CA ALA A 142 7.48 7.78 -18.41
C ALA A 142 7.53 9.28 -18.72
N SER A 143 8.66 9.77 -19.32
CA SER A 143 8.77 11.16 -19.77
C SER A 143 7.84 11.47 -20.95
N ALA A 144 7.67 10.53 -21.89
CA ALA A 144 6.74 10.69 -22.99
C ALA A 144 5.28 10.70 -22.50
N ASP A 145 4.95 9.83 -21.55
CA ASP A 145 3.63 9.75 -20.94
C ASP A 145 3.30 11.02 -20.14
N TYR A 146 4.23 11.54 -19.35
CA TYR A 146 4.09 12.84 -18.69
C TYR A 146 3.82 13.98 -19.69
N ASN A 147 4.60 14.06 -20.76
CA ASN A 147 4.39 15.09 -21.78
C ASN A 147 3.03 14.95 -22.49
N SER A 148 2.58 13.71 -22.73
CA SER A 148 1.28 13.41 -23.31
C SER A 148 0.15 13.80 -22.37
N ALA A 149 0.24 13.45 -21.08
CA ALA A 149 -0.72 13.83 -20.05
C ALA A 149 -0.80 15.37 -19.91
N ALA A 150 0.34 16.05 -19.87
CA ALA A 150 0.40 17.51 -19.79
C ALA A 150 -0.24 18.20 -21.00
N LEU A 151 -0.01 17.67 -22.20
CA LEU A 151 -0.62 18.20 -23.43
C LEU A 151 -2.15 17.94 -23.44
N SER A 152 -2.60 16.77 -23.03
CA SER A 152 -4.03 16.43 -22.92
C SER A 152 -4.70 17.32 -21.87
N SER A 153 -4.08 17.51 -20.71
CA SER A 153 -4.55 18.41 -19.65
C SER A 153 -4.74 19.83 -20.17
N ALA A 154 -3.75 20.37 -20.87
CA ALA A 154 -3.82 21.71 -21.43
C ALA A 154 -4.99 21.86 -22.41
N LYS A 155 -5.23 20.85 -23.27
CA LYS A 155 -6.33 20.83 -24.23
C LYS A 155 -7.69 20.74 -23.51
N GLU A 156 -7.82 19.86 -22.53
CA GLU A 156 -9.06 19.67 -21.78
C GLU A 156 -9.41 20.89 -20.94
N LYS A 157 -8.42 21.55 -20.31
CA LYS A 157 -8.62 22.83 -19.60
C LYS A 157 -9.15 23.93 -20.51
N VAL A 158 -8.65 24.01 -21.74
CA VAL A 158 -9.19 24.97 -22.73
C VAL A 158 -10.63 24.62 -23.07
N SER A 159 -10.95 23.34 -23.26
CA SER A 159 -12.32 22.89 -23.53
C SER A 159 -13.28 23.17 -22.37
N ALA A 160 -12.85 22.86 -21.14
CA ALA A 160 -13.62 23.14 -19.93
C ALA A 160 -13.88 24.65 -19.77
N ASN A 161 -12.87 25.49 -19.99
CA ASN A 161 -13.02 26.92 -19.94
C ASN A 161 -14.00 27.46 -21.00
N TYR A 162 -13.95 26.91 -22.22
CA TYR A 162 -14.92 27.26 -23.25
C TYR A 162 -16.35 26.90 -22.86
N SER A 163 -16.56 25.68 -22.39
CA SER A 163 -17.89 25.21 -21.92
C SER A 163 -18.41 26.03 -20.76
N TYR A 164 -17.57 26.38 -19.81
CA TYR A 164 -17.89 27.28 -18.71
C TYR A 164 -18.39 28.66 -19.22
N ASN A 165 -17.56 29.30 -20.07
CA ASN A 165 -17.90 30.62 -20.59
C ASN A 165 -19.20 30.59 -21.43
N LEU A 166 -19.44 29.51 -22.18
CA LEU A 166 -20.67 29.34 -22.95
C LEU A 166 -21.88 29.24 -22.01
N SER A 167 -21.83 28.40 -20.99
CA SER A 167 -22.90 28.26 -20.00
C SER A 167 -23.19 29.57 -19.27
N VAL A 168 -22.15 30.33 -18.92
CA VAL A 168 -22.29 31.65 -18.29
C VAL A 168 -22.95 32.66 -19.26
N ALA A 169 -22.52 32.67 -20.52
CA ALA A 169 -23.09 33.59 -21.52
C ALA A 169 -24.57 33.27 -21.80
N GLU A 170 -24.90 31.99 -22.02
CA GLU A 170 -26.29 31.56 -22.27
C GLU A 170 -27.19 31.84 -21.05
N GLY A 171 -26.72 31.52 -19.83
CA GLY A 171 -27.48 31.77 -18.61
C GLY A 171 -27.72 33.26 -18.35
N SER A 172 -26.74 34.12 -18.68
CA SER A 172 -26.84 35.56 -18.46
C SER A 172 -27.94 36.25 -19.29
N VAL A 173 -28.29 35.68 -20.44
CA VAL A 173 -29.35 36.24 -21.34
C VAL A 173 -30.64 35.44 -21.31
N ALA A 174 -30.65 34.28 -20.69
CA ALA A 174 -31.75 33.32 -20.74
C ALA A 174 -33.09 33.91 -20.25
N GLN A 175 -33.07 34.73 -19.20
CA GLN A 175 -34.28 35.36 -18.68
C GLN A 175 -34.83 36.42 -19.63
N GLU A 176 -33.95 37.25 -20.19
CA GLU A 176 -34.36 38.29 -21.15
C GLU A 176 -34.97 37.67 -22.41
N GLU A 177 -34.36 36.62 -22.96
CA GLU A 177 -34.88 35.87 -24.10
C GLU A 177 -36.25 35.23 -23.81
N TYR A 178 -36.41 34.65 -22.60
CA TYR A 178 -37.67 34.07 -22.17
C TYR A 178 -38.77 35.13 -22.08
N GLU A 179 -38.50 36.23 -21.37
CA GLU A 179 -39.47 37.33 -21.19
C GLU A 179 -39.86 37.96 -22.53
N ALA A 180 -38.92 38.21 -23.43
CA ALA A 180 -39.15 38.71 -24.76
C ALA A 180 -40.05 37.77 -25.58
N THR A 181 -39.75 36.45 -25.52
CA THR A 181 -40.58 35.45 -26.21
C THR A 181 -42.02 35.42 -25.69
N ILE A 182 -42.21 35.46 -24.37
CA ILE A 182 -43.54 35.46 -23.75
C ILE A 182 -44.30 36.73 -24.11
N SER A 183 -43.63 37.90 -24.10
CA SER A 183 -44.25 39.17 -24.51
C SER A 183 -44.74 39.14 -25.97
N GLU A 184 -43.87 38.68 -26.91
CA GLU A 184 -44.24 38.55 -28.33
C GLU A 184 -45.46 37.65 -28.56
N LEU A 185 -45.49 36.52 -27.85
CA LEU A 185 -46.60 35.57 -27.94
C LEU A 185 -47.90 36.13 -27.34
N GLN A 186 -47.80 36.90 -26.25
CA GLN A 186 -48.96 37.57 -25.65
C GLN A 186 -49.48 38.66 -26.55
N ASP A 187 -48.58 39.49 -27.08
CA ASP A 187 -48.99 40.58 -28.04
C ASP A 187 -49.73 39.99 -29.25
N ALA A 188 -49.30 38.88 -29.79
CA ALA A 188 -49.93 38.18 -30.88
C ALA A 188 -51.35 37.66 -30.53
N VAL A 189 -51.58 37.25 -29.29
CA VAL A 189 -52.87 36.83 -28.77
C VAL A 189 -53.81 38.09 -28.61
N ASP A 190 -53.23 39.15 -28.03
CA ASP A 190 -54.01 40.39 -27.76
C ASP A 190 -54.41 41.07 -29.04
N GLU A 191 -53.52 41.19 -30.06
CA GLU A 191 -53.84 41.69 -31.38
C GLU A 191 -54.94 40.87 -32.06
N ALA A 192 -54.84 39.52 -31.99
CA ALA A 192 -55.85 38.66 -32.57
C ALA A 192 -57.20 38.75 -31.83
N GLN A 193 -57.18 38.95 -30.50
CA GLN A 193 -58.41 39.15 -29.70
C GLN A 193 -59.06 40.46 -30.01
N GLU A 194 -58.31 41.57 -30.12
CA GLU A 194 -58.82 42.91 -30.49
C GLU A 194 -59.48 42.84 -31.83
N ALA A 195 -58.94 42.24 -32.87
CA ALA A 195 -59.47 42.03 -34.17
C ALA A 195 -60.84 41.28 -34.16
N VAL A 196 -60.92 40.24 -33.30
CA VAL A 196 -62.21 39.49 -33.12
C VAL A 196 -63.23 40.34 -32.43
N ASP A 197 -62.89 41.14 -31.42
CA ASP A 197 -63.79 41.99 -30.67
C ASP A 197 -64.30 43.12 -31.54
N GLU A 198 -63.50 43.73 -32.42
CA GLU A 198 -63.89 44.71 -33.40
C GLU A 198 -64.91 44.13 -34.40
N SER A 199 -64.58 42.95 -34.95
CA SER A 199 -65.50 42.29 -35.91
C SER A 199 -66.80 41.88 -35.24
N GLN A 200 -66.80 41.43 -34.01
CA GLN A 200 -68.01 41.11 -33.23
C GLN A 200 -68.85 42.36 -32.99
N ALA A 201 -68.27 43.52 -32.75
CA ALA A 201 -68.96 44.79 -32.59
C ALA A 201 -69.65 45.22 -33.91
N LEU A 202 -68.96 45.02 -35.06
CA LEU A 202 -69.52 45.28 -36.37
C LEU A 202 -70.73 44.36 -36.70
N LEU A 203 -70.63 43.08 -36.39
CA LEU A 203 -71.72 42.13 -36.52
C LEU A 203 -72.97 42.58 -35.71
N THR A 204 -72.75 43.00 -34.48
CA THR A 204 -73.77 43.49 -33.59
C THR A 204 -74.44 44.76 -34.20
N TYR A 205 -73.65 45.71 -34.70
CA TYR A 205 -74.07 46.91 -35.35
C TYR A 205 -74.94 46.61 -36.61
N TYR A 206 -74.47 45.74 -37.52
CA TYR A 206 -75.24 45.38 -38.72
C TYR A 206 -76.53 44.67 -38.36
N GLN A 207 -76.58 43.82 -37.35
CA GLN A 207 -77.85 43.20 -36.93
C GLN A 207 -78.84 44.23 -36.37
N GLU A 208 -78.40 45.17 -35.55
CA GLU A 208 -79.25 46.24 -35.01
C GLU A 208 -79.84 47.15 -36.15
N MET A 209 -79.02 47.41 -37.17
CA MET A 209 -79.44 48.18 -38.31
C MET A 209 -80.47 47.45 -39.19
N ILE A 210 -80.28 46.13 -39.37
CA ILE A 210 -81.24 45.27 -40.06
C ILE A 210 -82.58 45.25 -39.30
N ASP A 211 -82.53 45.10 -38.00
CA ASP A 211 -83.72 45.13 -37.14
C ASP A 211 -84.42 46.47 -37.16
N SER A 212 -83.69 47.53 -37.46
CA SER A 212 -84.27 48.89 -37.69
C SER A 212 -84.88 49.11 -39.08
N GLY A 213 -84.76 48.10 -39.98
CA GLY A 213 -85.35 48.15 -41.32
C GLY A 213 -84.41 48.51 -42.46
N MET A 214 -83.07 48.51 -42.21
CA MET A 214 -82.05 48.67 -43.25
C MET A 214 -81.70 47.33 -43.90
N ASP A 215 -81.44 47.34 -45.21
CA ASP A 215 -80.98 46.13 -45.89
C ASP A 215 -79.44 46.10 -45.91
N LEU A 216 -78.89 45.39 -44.91
CA LEU A 216 -77.44 45.15 -44.72
C LEU A 216 -77.16 43.66 -44.68
N SER A 217 -77.96 42.80 -45.22
CA SER A 217 -77.89 41.36 -45.18
C SER A 217 -76.56 40.83 -45.80
N GLU A 218 -76.12 41.41 -46.93
CA GLU A 218 -74.83 41.06 -47.58
C GLU A 218 -73.66 41.50 -46.72
N SER A 219 -73.64 42.70 -46.17
CA SER A 219 -72.61 43.19 -45.28
C SER A 219 -72.48 42.35 -43.99
N LEU A 220 -73.63 41.91 -43.46
CA LEU A 220 -73.63 41.00 -42.29
C LEU A 220 -72.99 39.62 -42.63
N ALA A 221 -73.31 39.07 -43.81
CA ALA A 221 -72.78 37.80 -44.26
C ALA A 221 -71.22 37.86 -44.48
N ASP A 222 -70.76 38.94 -45.13
CA ASP A 222 -69.34 39.17 -45.36
C ASP A 222 -68.59 39.34 -44.05
N GLU A 223 -69.14 40.11 -43.11
CA GLU A 223 -68.49 40.27 -41.79
C GLU A 223 -68.53 38.97 -40.97
N GLN A 224 -69.54 38.14 -41.11
CA GLN A 224 -69.58 36.82 -40.46
C GLN A 224 -68.44 35.95 -40.98
N GLU A 225 -68.19 35.94 -42.29
CA GLU A 225 -67.02 35.22 -42.85
C GLU A 225 -65.67 35.77 -42.32
N ASN A 226 -65.61 37.14 -42.23
CA ASN A 226 -64.44 37.81 -41.67
C ASN A 226 -64.23 37.42 -40.19
N TYR A 227 -65.30 37.48 -39.39
CA TYR A 227 -65.24 37.03 -37.97
C TYR A 227 -64.74 35.59 -37.83
N ASP A 228 -65.25 34.67 -38.65
CA ASP A 228 -64.79 33.25 -38.58
C ASP A 228 -63.31 33.10 -38.91
N LYS A 229 -62.76 33.90 -39.85
CA LYS A 229 -61.33 33.93 -40.17
C LYS A 229 -60.51 34.48 -39.00
N LEU A 230 -60.98 35.60 -38.40
CA LEU A 230 -60.27 36.21 -37.25
C LEU A 230 -60.36 35.35 -36.03
N TYR A 231 -61.49 34.70 -35.77
CA TYR A 231 -61.64 33.74 -34.66
C TYR A 231 -60.67 32.53 -34.81
N ASN A 232 -60.48 32.01 -36.02
CA ASN A 232 -59.57 30.97 -36.31
C ASN A 232 -58.09 31.44 -36.10
N LYS A 233 -57.76 32.71 -36.44
CA LYS A 233 -56.44 33.28 -36.11
C LYS A 233 -56.20 33.36 -34.60
N LEU A 234 -57.21 33.87 -33.86
CA LEU A 234 -57.10 33.93 -32.39
C LEU A 234 -56.91 32.56 -31.78
N LYS A 235 -57.62 31.53 -32.24
CA LYS A 235 -57.47 30.17 -31.81
C LYS A 235 -56.02 29.63 -32.08
N ALA A 236 -55.48 29.95 -33.26
CA ALA A 236 -54.11 29.60 -33.62
C ALA A 236 -53.08 30.33 -32.75
N ALA A 237 -53.30 31.66 -32.50
CA ALA A 237 -52.42 32.43 -31.61
C ALA A 237 -52.43 31.90 -30.18
N LYS A 238 -53.60 31.59 -29.61
CA LYS A 238 -53.71 30.95 -28.26
C LYS A 238 -53.04 29.57 -28.20
N SER A 239 -53.18 28.77 -29.26
CA SER A 239 -52.50 27.47 -29.35
C SER A 239 -51.00 27.63 -29.45
N ALA A 240 -50.51 28.60 -30.26
CA ALA A 240 -49.10 28.92 -30.38
C ALA A 240 -48.51 29.40 -29.03
N TYR A 241 -49.24 30.30 -28.34
CA TYR A 241 -48.86 30.75 -27.00
C TYR A 241 -48.68 29.56 -26.05
N THR A 242 -49.69 28.67 -25.96
CA THR A 242 -49.61 27.52 -25.05
C THR A 242 -48.42 26.59 -25.35
N THR A 243 -48.16 26.31 -26.62
CA THR A 243 -47.07 25.40 -27.01
C THR A 243 -45.69 26.04 -26.86
N LYS A 244 -45.52 27.26 -27.43
CA LYS A 244 -44.22 27.93 -27.46
C LYS A 244 -43.80 28.48 -26.10
N SER A 245 -44.75 28.88 -25.22
CA SER A 245 -44.43 29.31 -23.87
C SER A 245 -43.81 28.17 -23.05
N VAL A 246 -44.31 26.94 -23.20
CA VAL A 246 -43.72 25.74 -22.55
C VAL A 246 -42.32 25.44 -23.11
N GLU A 247 -42.13 25.59 -24.43
CA GLU A 247 -40.81 25.42 -25.06
C GLU A 247 -39.81 26.49 -24.57
N ALA A 248 -40.26 27.75 -24.50
CA ALA A 248 -39.42 28.85 -23.97
C ALA A 248 -39.07 28.65 -22.50
N GLU A 249 -40.03 28.23 -21.66
CA GLU A 249 -39.78 27.92 -20.26
C GLU A 249 -38.80 26.78 -20.09
N LYS A 250 -38.91 25.74 -20.90
CA LYS A 250 -37.96 24.61 -20.90
C LYS A 250 -36.57 25.10 -21.25
N LYS A 251 -36.38 25.84 -22.33
CA LYS A 251 -35.10 26.40 -22.75
C LYS A 251 -34.48 27.28 -21.67
N TYR A 252 -35.28 28.15 -21.03
CA TYR A 252 -34.88 28.98 -19.92
C TYR A 252 -34.31 28.12 -18.74
N LYS A 253 -35.09 27.12 -18.33
CA LYS A 253 -34.68 26.23 -17.22
C LYS A 253 -33.42 25.46 -17.54
N GLU A 254 -33.24 24.97 -18.76
CA GLU A 254 -32.04 24.27 -19.20
C GLU A 254 -30.82 25.20 -19.18
N ALA A 255 -30.92 26.43 -19.65
CA ALA A 255 -29.86 27.40 -19.61
C ALA A 255 -29.48 27.80 -18.18
N MET A 256 -30.48 28.04 -17.32
CA MET A 256 -30.23 28.35 -15.91
C MET A 256 -29.58 27.20 -15.16
N LEU A 257 -30.00 25.97 -15.40
CA LEU A 257 -29.40 24.80 -14.79
C LEU A 257 -27.91 24.63 -15.22
N SER A 258 -27.62 24.85 -16.50
CA SER A 258 -26.25 24.85 -17.02
C SER A 258 -25.41 25.96 -16.38
N TYR A 259 -25.97 27.14 -16.24
CA TYR A 259 -25.35 28.30 -15.59
C TYR A 259 -25.02 28.00 -14.12
N GLU A 260 -26.00 27.50 -13.35
CA GLU A 260 -25.86 27.20 -11.94
C GLU A 260 -24.80 26.11 -11.67
N ASN A 261 -24.63 25.15 -12.59
CA ASN A 261 -23.66 24.06 -12.46
C ASN A 261 -22.31 24.34 -13.13
N ALA A 262 -22.16 25.47 -13.82
CA ALA A 262 -20.97 25.77 -14.63
C ALA A 262 -19.66 25.72 -13.80
N ASP A 263 -19.64 26.35 -12.62
CA ASP A 263 -18.48 26.36 -11.73
C ASP A 263 -18.11 24.96 -11.23
N SER A 264 -19.11 24.18 -10.83
CA SER A 264 -18.89 22.83 -10.32
C SER A 264 -18.36 21.89 -11.40
N GLN A 265 -18.92 21.99 -12.60
CA GLN A 265 -18.46 21.19 -13.75
C GLN A 265 -17.03 21.57 -14.15
N TYR A 266 -16.76 22.88 -14.28
CA TYR A 266 -15.41 23.36 -14.59
C TYR A 266 -14.37 22.88 -13.56
N SER A 267 -14.71 22.99 -12.27
CA SER A 267 -13.82 22.55 -11.19
C SER A 267 -13.57 21.04 -11.24
N ALA A 268 -14.60 20.24 -11.51
CA ALA A 268 -14.47 18.80 -11.64
C ALA A 268 -13.59 18.40 -12.84
N ASP A 269 -13.81 19.01 -13.99
CA ASP A 269 -13.07 18.76 -15.22
C ASP A 269 -11.58 19.11 -15.04
N VAL A 270 -11.27 20.27 -14.45
CA VAL A 270 -9.88 20.71 -14.21
C VAL A 270 -9.18 19.81 -13.17
N THR A 271 -9.87 19.46 -12.06
CA THR A 271 -9.28 18.60 -11.03
C THR A 271 -8.97 17.21 -11.59
N GLY A 272 -9.85 16.64 -12.41
CA GLY A 272 -9.62 15.31 -12.99
C GLY A 272 -8.38 15.26 -13.89
N VAL A 273 -8.14 16.30 -14.68
CA VAL A 273 -6.94 16.33 -15.56
C VAL A 273 -5.66 16.64 -14.79
N ASP A 274 -5.73 17.40 -13.69
CA ASP A 274 -4.57 17.65 -12.84
C ASP A 274 -4.08 16.36 -12.17
N VAL A 275 -5.00 15.53 -11.64
CA VAL A 275 -4.67 14.21 -11.09
C VAL A 275 -3.96 13.32 -12.11
N SER A 276 -4.38 13.37 -13.38
CA SER A 276 -3.72 12.58 -14.44
C SER A 276 -2.28 13.03 -14.70
N VAL A 277 -2.02 14.32 -14.64
CA VAL A 277 -0.66 14.88 -14.81
C VAL A 277 0.21 14.54 -13.61
N ASP A 278 -0.32 14.68 -12.39
CA ASP A 278 0.39 14.36 -11.16
C ASP A 278 0.79 12.88 -11.13
N THR A 279 -0.14 11.97 -11.48
CA THR A 279 0.17 10.53 -11.57
C THR A 279 1.28 10.23 -12.58
N ALA A 280 1.26 10.87 -13.74
CA ALA A 280 2.32 10.69 -14.73
C ALA A 280 3.65 11.30 -14.28
N GLN A 281 3.61 12.39 -13.50
CA GLN A 281 4.80 12.99 -12.90
C GLN A 281 5.43 12.08 -11.83
N ASP A 282 4.60 11.47 -10.98
CA ASP A 282 5.06 10.52 -9.97
C ASP A 282 5.73 9.32 -10.64
N THR A 283 5.09 8.72 -11.67
CA THR A 283 5.68 7.62 -12.44
C THR A 283 7.04 8.00 -13.05
N LEU A 284 7.19 9.22 -13.56
CA LEU A 284 8.46 9.72 -14.10
C LEU A 284 9.51 9.90 -12.99
N THR A 285 9.09 10.32 -11.82
CA THR A 285 9.97 10.48 -10.66
C THR A 285 10.48 9.13 -10.20
N ASP A 286 9.58 8.16 -9.99
CA ASP A 286 9.92 6.79 -9.60
C ASP A 286 10.89 6.13 -10.59
N ALA A 287 10.65 6.30 -11.91
CA ALA A 287 11.56 5.77 -12.92
C ALA A 287 12.97 6.39 -12.87
N LYS A 288 13.08 7.69 -12.53
CA LYS A 288 14.39 8.36 -12.36
C LYS A 288 15.08 7.94 -11.08
N GLU A 289 14.32 7.79 -9.98
CA GLU A 289 14.84 7.30 -8.70
C GLU A 289 15.38 5.88 -8.87
N ALA A 290 14.63 4.96 -9.49
CA ALA A 290 15.08 3.61 -9.77
C ALA A 290 16.38 3.57 -10.60
N LEU A 291 16.53 4.45 -11.60
CA LEU A 291 17.78 4.56 -12.34
C LEU A 291 18.93 5.08 -11.47
N SER A 292 18.66 6.08 -10.61
CA SER A 292 19.67 6.67 -9.72
C SER A 292 20.14 5.67 -8.65
N GLU A 293 19.22 4.94 -8.06
CA GLU A 293 19.51 3.88 -7.06
C GLU A 293 20.31 2.74 -7.68
N PHE A 294 19.92 2.31 -8.88
CA PHE A 294 20.68 1.33 -9.62
C PHE A 294 22.12 1.78 -9.91
N GLU A 295 22.32 3.02 -10.36
CA GLU A 295 23.68 3.55 -10.62
C GLU A 295 24.51 3.67 -9.33
N ALA A 296 23.86 3.98 -8.20
CA ALA A 296 24.50 4.02 -6.90
C ALA A 296 24.90 2.60 -6.41
N PHE A 297 23.99 1.64 -6.58
CA PHE A 297 24.22 0.24 -6.19
C PHE A 297 25.32 -0.42 -7.00
N VAL A 298 25.25 -0.28 -8.33
CA VAL A 298 26.18 -0.96 -9.22
C VAL A 298 27.58 -0.35 -9.21
N GLY A 299 27.69 0.95 -8.98
CA GLY A 299 28.97 1.66 -8.91
C GLY A 299 29.92 1.35 -10.08
N ASP A 300 31.04 0.70 -9.75
CA ASP A 300 32.04 0.21 -10.70
C ASP A 300 31.82 -1.25 -11.13
N GLY A 301 30.67 -1.83 -10.79
CA GLY A 301 30.30 -3.23 -11.07
C GLY A 301 30.70 -4.19 -9.95
N THR A 302 31.33 -3.71 -8.88
CA THR A 302 31.73 -4.51 -7.71
C THR A 302 30.82 -4.20 -6.54
N ILE A 303 30.27 -5.24 -5.94
CA ILE A 303 29.47 -5.12 -4.73
C ILE A 303 30.42 -5.29 -3.54
N TYR A 304 30.39 -4.31 -2.65
CA TYR A 304 31.25 -4.24 -1.48
C TYR A 304 30.47 -4.58 -0.21
N SER A 305 31.19 -5.03 0.83
CA SER A 305 30.62 -5.32 2.14
C SER A 305 30.19 -4.04 2.85
N ASP A 306 28.99 -4.04 3.40
CA ASP A 306 28.48 -2.97 4.26
C ASP A 306 28.88 -3.19 5.74
N TYR A 307 29.30 -4.41 6.10
CA TYR A 307 29.54 -4.83 7.47
C TYR A 307 30.92 -5.40 7.66
N ASP A 308 31.43 -5.23 8.88
CA ASP A 308 32.59 -6.00 9.38
C ASP A 308 32.10 -7.33 9.94
N GLY A 309 32.75 -8.45 9.60
CA GLY A 309 32.33 -9.72 10.17
C GLY A 309 32.93 -10.94 9.51
N THR A 310 32.53 -12.12 10.01
CA THR A 310 32.88 -13.41 9.41
C THR A 310 31.73 -13.92 8.57
N ILE A 311 32.01 -14.29 7.33
CA ILE A 311 30.99 -14.77 6.38
C ILE A 311 30.49 -16.16 6.82
N MET A 312 29.18 -16.28 7.05
CA MET A 312 28.51 -17.54 7.35
C MET A 312 28.01 -18.25 6.10
N SER A 313 27.55 -17.51 5.12
CA SER A 313 27.11 -18.05 3.81
C SER A 313 27.33 -17.05 2.71
N VAL A 314 27.54 -17.54 1.51
CA VAL A 314 27.58 -16.80 0.25
C VAL A 314 26.44 -17.33 -0.59
N GLY A 315 25.57 -16.43 -1.07
CA GLY A 315 24.33 -16.80 -1.74
C GLY A 315 24.48 -17.11 -3.24
N TYR A 316 25.63 -16.74 -3.83
CA TYR A 316 25.83 -16.78 -5.28
C TYR A 316 27.17 -17.39 -5.66
N GLU A 317 27.19 -17.97 -6.87
CA GLU A 317 28.39 -18.42 -7.58
C GLU A 317 28.54 -17.64 -8.90
N ALA A 318 29.71 -17.73 -9.54
CA ALA A 318 29.92 -17.10 -10.85
C ALA A 318 28.99 -17.68 -11.90
N GLY A 319 28.28 -16.84 -12.62
CA GLY A 319 27.26 -17.18 -13.61
C GLY A 319 25.82 -17.20 -13.08
N ASP A 320 25.63 -16.96 -11.79
CA ASP A 320 24.29 -16.87 -11.19
C ASP A 320 23.64 -15.50 -11.49
N ASP A 321 22.31 -15.51 -11.58
CA ASP A 321 21.50 -14.32 -11.66
C ASP A 321 21.18 -13.78 -10.24
N LEU A 322 21.42 -12.49 -10.00
CA LEU A 322 21.04 -11.84 -8.74
C LEU A 322 19.51 -11.77 -8.57
N SER A 323 19.06 -12.02 -7.36
CA SER A 323 17.66 -12.02 -6.96
C SER A 323 17.49 -11.38 -5.59
N THR A 324 16.43 -10.59 -5.39
CA THR A 324 16.05 -10.02 -4.09
C THR A 324 15.65 -11.05 -3.05
N SER A 325 15.37 -12.29 -3.47
CA SER A 325 15.00 -13.39 -2.56
C SER A 325 16.20 -14.12 -1.93
N THR A 326 17.43 -13.82 -2.36
CA THR A 326 18.64 -14.49 -1.92
C THR A 326 19.66 -13.45 -1.47
N SER A 327 20.13 -13.58 -0.23
CA SER A 327 21.16 -12.70 0.32
C SER A 327 22.47 -12.86 -0.43
N ILE A 328 23.15 -11.75 -0.67
CA ILE A 328 24.48 -11.75 -1.29
C ILE A 328 25.45 -12.48 -0.40
N VAL A 329 25.51 -12.06 0.85
CA VAL A 329 26.26 -12.74 1.91
C VAL A 329 25.51 -12.64 3.23
N THR A 330 25.81 -13.58 4.14
CA THR A 330 25.33 -13.55 5.52
C THR A 330 26.53 -13.55 6.43
N PHE A 331 26.60 -12.59 7.35
CA PHE A 331 27.66 -12.43 8.34
C PHE A 331 27.23 -13.00 9.67
N ALA A 332 28.21 -13.48 10.45
CA ALA A 332 28.01 -13.81 11.85
C ALA A 332 27.86 -12.53 12.66
N ASP A 333 26.79 -12.42 13.38
CA ASP A 333 26.59 -11.36 14.38
C ASP A 333 27.11 -11.87 15.72
N THR A 334 28.32 -11.44 16.05
CA THR A 334 28.96 -11.83 17.30
C THR A 334 28.37 -11.13 18.52
N ASP A 335 27.58 -10.07 18.34
CA ASP A 335 26.89 -9.36 19.41
C ASP A 335 25.53 -9.98 19.75
N ALA A 336 25.04 -10.86 18.87
CA ALA A 336 23.77 -11.59 19.01
C ALA A 336 24.03 -13.11 19.19
N VAL A 337 24.95 -13.49 20.11
CA VAL A 337 25.16 -14.88 20.45
C VAL A 337 24.14 -15.28 21.51
N THR A 338 23.29 -16.24 21.18
CA THR A 338 22.25 -16.74 22.08
C THR A 338 22.39 -18.24 22.30
N MET A 339 21.81 -18.71 23.39
CA MET A 339 21.66 -20.11 23.68
C MET A 339 20.22 -20.45 23.98
N THR A 340 19.67 -21.44 23.29
CA THR A 340 18.34 -21.96 23.58
C THR A 340 18.42 -23.21 24.42
N VAL A 341 17.71 -23.20 25.55
CA VAL A 341 17.65 -24.28 26.54
C VAL A 341 16.20 -24.71 26.70
N SER A 342 15.95 -26.00 26.80
CA SER A 342 14.61 -26.54 27.05
C SER A 342 14.48 -26.86 28.53
N VAL A 343 13.59 -26.13 29.22
CA VAL A 343 13.37 -26.23 30.66
C VAL A 343 12.01 -26.90 30.93
N SER A 344 11.96 -27.76 31.97
CA SER A 344 10.73 -28.47 32.34
C SER A 344 9.69 -27.54 32.96
N GLU A 345 8.39 -27.95 32.93
CA GLU A 345 7.28 -27.24 33.58
C GLU A 345 7.49 -27.08 35.10
N GLU A 346 8.19 -28.02 35.72
CA GLU A 346 8.42 -27.97 37.15
C GLU A 346 9.48 -26.90 37.54
N GLU A 347 10.44 -26.65 36.64
CA GLU A 347 11.58 -25.75 36.89
C GLU A 347 11.38 -24.35 36.34
N ILE A 348 10.54 -24.19 35.32
CA ILE A 348 10.37 -22.89 34.67
C ILE A 348 9.84 -21.77 35.61
N SER A 349 9.15 -22.19 36.67
CA SER A 349 8.61 -21.22 37.66
C SER A 349 9.71 -20.58 38.52
N GLU A 350 10.93 -21.13 38.48
CA GLU A 350 12.07 -20.60 39.21
C GLU A 350 12.99 -19.71 38.36
N ILE A 351 12.65 -19.52 37.07
CA ILE A 351 13.43 -18.75 36.11
C ILE A 351 12.68 -17.48 35.74
N ALA A 352 13.37 -16.34 35.76
CA ALA A 352 12.85 -15.06 35.34
C ALA A 352 13.75 -14.43 34.25
N ILE A 353 13.11 -13.57 33.43
CA ILE A 353 13.85 -12.75 32.45
C ILE A 353 14.74 -11.79 33.22
N GLY A 354 16.02 -11.74 32.82
CA GLY A 354 17.06 -10.97 33.48
C GLY A 354 17.91 -11.77 34.49
N ASP A 355 17.61 -13.07 34.69
CA ASP A 355 18.43 -13.92 35.55
C ASP A 355 19.81 -14.16 34.94
N GLU A 356 20.87 -14.10 35.80
CA GLU A 356 22.23 -14.40 35.38
C GLU A 356 22.42 -15.91 35.20
N VAL A 357 23.07 -16.27 34.10
CA VAL A 357 23.32 -17.65 33.71
C VAL A 357 24.82 -17.89 33.54
N MET A 358 25.28 -18.99 34.07
CA MET A 358 26.64 -19.47 33.87
C MET A 358 26.66 -20.56 32.79
N ILE A 359 27.49 -20.37 31.76
CA ILE A 359 27.49 -21.20 30.56
C ILE A 359 28.86 -21.90 30.42
N GLU A 360 28.81 -23.19 30.31
CA GLU A 360 30.01 -24.00 30.03
C GLU A 360 29.89 -24.58 28.62
N LEU A 361 30.85 -24.29 27.76
CA LEU A 361 30.88 -24.77 26.38
C LEU A 361 31.81 -25.97 26.24
N ASN A 362 31.30 -27.06 25.66
CA ASN A 362 32.12 -28.27 25.41
C ASN A 362 33.35 -28.03 24.53
N ALA A 363 33.39 -26.92 23.80
CA ALA A 363 34.55 -26.52 22.99
C ALA A 363 35.63 -25.79 23.80
N TYR A 364 35.30 -25.34 25.03
CA TYR A 364 36.15 -24.54 25.92
C TYR A 364 35.99 -25.07 27.34
N GLU A 365 36.51 -26.30 27.60
CA GLU A 365 36.27 -27.07 28.83
C GLU A 365 36.74 -26.39 30.13
N ASP A 366 37.67 -25.43 30.03
CA ASP A 366 38.23 -24.68 31.16
C ASP A 366 37.72 -23.23 31.28
N GLN A 367 36.69 -22.84 30.49
CA GLN A 367 36.16 -21.47 30.46
C GLN A 367 34.66 -21.46 30.75
N THR A 368 34.28 -20.52 31.59
CA THR A 368 32.90 -20.25 31.93
C THR A 368 32.51 -18.90 31.36
N PHE A 369 31.39 -18.84 30.66
CA PHE A 369 30.84 -17.61 30.09
C PHE A 369 29.62 -17.17 30.93
N SER A 370 29.39 -15.89 31.01
CA SER A 370 28.20 -15.34 31.61
C SER A 370 27.15 -15.05 30.56
N GLY A 371 25.88 -15.19 30.91
CA GLY A 371 24.74 -14.81 30.09
C GLY A 371 23.61 -14.33 30.94
N GLU A 372 22.56 -13.85 30.30
CA GLU A 372 21.32 -13.37 30.92
C GLU A 372 20.13 -13.99 30.20
N VAL A 373 19.09 -14.36 30.95
CA VAL A 373 17.83 -14.83 30.36
C VAL A 373 17.16 -13.69 29.62
N GLU A 374 17.13 -13.78 28.29
CA GLU A 374 16.54 -12.77 27.40
C GLU A 374 15.05 -12.97 27.22
N SER A 375 14.61 -14.21 27.02
CA SER A 375 13.19 -14.51 26.80
C SER A 375 12.84 -15.94 27.23
N ILE A 376 11.54 -16.11 27.56
CA ILE A 376 10.93 -17.41 27.86
C ILE A 376 9.77 -17.59 26.88
N ASP A 377 9.87 -18.59 25.99
CA ASP A 377 8.80 -18.90 25.06
C ASP A 377 7.74 -19.77 25.78
N THR A 378 6.54 -19.21 25.87
CA THR A 378 5.38 -19.86 26.49
C THR A 378 4.60 -20.75 25.51
N SER A 379 5.04 -20.88 24.27
CA SER A 379 4.42 -21.78 23.29
C SER A 379 4.79 -23.24 23.60
N VAL A 380 3.78 -24.05 23.83
CA VAL A 380 3.92 -25.48 24.15
C VAL A 380 4.27 -26.25 22.88
N SER A 381 5.39 -26.92 22.85
CA SER A 381 5.75 -27.87 21.79
C SER A 381 4.84 -29.12 21.89
N SER A 382 3.77 -29.17 21.12
CA SER A 382 2.81 -30.29 21.13
C SER A 382 3.31 -31.49 20.33
N GLY A 383 4.29 -32.19 20.86
CA GLY A 383 4.85 -33.41 20.24
C GLY A 383 5.46 -34.42 21.20
N SER A 384 5.61 -34.06 22.46
CA SER A 384 6.17 -34.91 23.51
C SER A 384 5.18 -35.03 24.67
N SER A 385 5.23 -36.16 25.38
CA SER A 385 4.43 -36.38 26.60
C SER A 385 4.88 -35.52 27.78
N THR A 386 5.87 -34.68 27.60
CA THR A 386 6.42 -33.76 28.60
C THR A 386 6.32 -32.32 28.07
N ILE A 387 5.75 -31.44 28.87
CA ILE A 387 5.70 -30.01 28.58
C ILE A 387 7.09 -29.42 28.89
N SER A 388 7.66 -28.71 27.92
CA SER A 388 8.91 -27.96 28.12
C SER A 388 8.78 -26.58 27.49
N TYR A 389 9.52 -25.64 28.08
CA TYR A 389 9.57 -24.22 27.67
C TYR A 389 10.97 -23.92 27.11
N ASN A 390 11.03 -23.21 25.99
CA ASN A 390 12.30 -22.76 25.46
C ASN A 390 12.70 -21.45 26.13
N VAL A 391 13.83 -21.46 26.78
CA VAL A 391 14.45 -20.29 27.40
C VAL A 391 15.62 -19.86 26.52
N THR A 392 15.57 -18.59 26.06
CA THR A 392 16.67 -17.99 25.30
C THR A 392 17.55 -17.21 26.25
N VAL A 393 18.83 -17.52 26.24
CA VAL A 393 19.85 -16.86 27.04
C VAL A 393 20.79 -16.12 26.11
N LYS A 394 20.98 -14.82 26.34
CA LYS A 394 21.97 -14.00 25.64
C LYS A 394 23.32 -14.24 26.32
N ILE A 395 24.36 -14.52 25.53
CA ILE A 395 25.72 -14.70 25.98
C ILE A 395 26.46 -13.36 25.91
N ASN A 396 27.17 -13.00 27.02
CA ASN A 396 27.92 -11.73 27.15
C ASN A 396 29.38 -11.91 26.82
#